data_ec15730eb6009f772eff58e6110d0a92
#
_entry.id   ec15730eb6009f772eff58e6110d0a92
#
_cell.length_a   1.000
_cell.length_b   1.000
_cell.length_c   1.000
_cell.angle_alpha   90.00
_cell.angle_beta   90.00
_cell.angle_gamma   90.00
#
_symmetry.space_group_name_H-M   'P 1'
#
loop_
_entity.id
_entity.type
_entity.pdbx_description
1 polymer ?
#
loop_
_entity_poly.entity_id
_entity_poly.type
_entity_poly.pdbx_seq_one_letter_code
_entity_poly.pdbx_strand_id
1 'polypeptide(L)'
;MRELIKGRVSPYYCTETEMLFLGDTFSVLKKLAPSSVDMVFADPPYFLSNDGITCHAGHMVSVNKGDWDKVSSVSEKHAFNRKWIRLCKEVLSPNGTIPTL
;
A
#
# COMPACT_ATOMS: atom_id res chain seq x y z
N MET A 1 1.96 -9.71 -18.53
CA MET A 1 2.20 -9.30 -17.12
C MET A 1 3.51 -8.57 -16.92
N ARG A 2 4.57 -8.99 -17.64
CA ARG A 2 5.87 -8.32 -17.47
C ARG A 2 5.93 -6.89 -17.99
N GLU A 3 5.05 -6.53 -18.89
CA GLU A 3 4.97 -5.14 -19.39
C GLU A 3 4.52 -4.14 -18.33
N LEU A 4 3.98 -4.62 -17.22
CA LEU A 4 3.62 -3.77 -16.09
C LEU A 4 4.83 -3.23 -15.34
N ILE A 5 6.01 -3.84 -15.55
CA ILE A 5 7.20 -3.55 -14.75
C ILE A 5 8.21 -2.82 -15.60
N LYS A 6 8.59 -1.61 -15.20
CA LYS A 6 9.58 -0.80 -15.91
C LYS A 6 10.97 -0.86 -15.29
N GLY A 7 11.16 -1.58 -14.20
CA GLY A 7 12.44 -1.65 -13.50
C GLY A 7 12.78 -3.06 -13.06
N ARG A 8 13.89 -3.19 -12.36
CA ARG A 8 14.28 -4.48 -11.79
C ARG A 8 13.48 -4.71 -10.52
N VAL A 9 12.54 -5.64 -10.59
CA VAL A 9 11.84 -6.14 -9.41
C VAL A 9 11.57 -7.61 -9.65
N SER A 10 11.80 -8.41 -8.62
CA SER A 10 11.55 -9.84 -8.70
C SER A 10 10.28 -10.17 -7.95
N PRO A 11 9.26 -10.70 -8.62
CA PRO A 11 8.07 -11.14 -7.91
C PRO A 11 8.39 -12.31 -7.01
N TYR A 12 7.73 -12.37 -5.87
CA TYR A 12 7.78 -13.50 -4.96
C TYR A 12 7.13 -14.74 -5.59
N TYR A 13 6.09 -14.51 -6.36
CA TYR A 13 5.35 -15.54 -7.06
C TYR A 13 4.82 -14.95 -8.36
N CYS A 14 4.89 -15.70 -9.44
CA CYS A 14 4.45 -15.21 -10.74
C CYS A 14 3.84 -16.33 -11.57
N THR A 15 2.69 -16.07 -12.16
CA THR A 15 2.06 -16.89 -13.18
C THR A 15 1.82 -16.05 -14.42
N GLU A 16 1.13 -16.59 -15.41
CA GLU A 16 0.76 -15.84 -16.60
C GLU A 16 -0.25 -14.73 -16.30
N THR A 17 -1.02 -14.88 -15.22
CA THR A 17 -2.10 -13.94 -14.88
C THR A 17 -1.93 -13.23 -13.57
N GLU A 18 -0.95 -13.62 -12.75
CA GLU A 18 -0.78 -13.08 -11.39
C GLU A 18 0.68 -12.83 -11.07
N MET A 19 0.94 -11.77 -10.33
CA MET A 19 2.22 -11.50 -9.72
C MET A 19 2.04 -11.08 -8.27
N LEU A 20 2.79 -11.71 -7.38
CA LEU A 20 2.79 -11.38 -5.98
C LEU A 20 4.16 -10.82 -5.61
N PHE A 21 4.19 -9.66 -4.99
CA PHE A 21 5.43 -9.03 -4.53
C PHE A 21 5.44 -8.98 -3.01
N LEU A 22 6.57 -9.34 -2.44
CA LEU A 22 6.82 -9.17 -1.01
C LEU A 22 7.83 -8.06 -0.85
N GLY A 23 7.44 -6.96 -0.22
CA GLY A 23 8.32 -5.83 -0.04
C GLY A 23 7.59 -4.56 0.28
N ASP A 24 8.32 -3.47 0.27
CA ASP A 24 7.77 -2.15 0.51
C ASP A 24 6.90 -1.71 -0.68
N THR A 25 5.66 -1.35 -0.38
CA THR A 25 4.70 -0.96 -1.40
C THR A 25 5.17 0.22 -2.24
N PHE A 26 5.78 1.22 -1.62
CA PHE A 26 6.26 2.39 -2.36
C PHE A 26 7.35 2.00 -3.36
N SER A 27 8.24 1.12 -2.97
CA SER A 27 9.30 0.65 -3.85
C SER A 27 8.74 -0.15 -5.03
N VAL A 28 7.75 -1.00 -4.77
CA VAL A 28 7.12 -1.80 -5.83
C VAL A 28 6.31 -0.91 -6.78
N LEU A 29 5.49 -0.01 -6.25
CA LEU A 29 4.67 0.88 -7.07
C LEU A 29 5.50 1.72 -8.02
N LYS A 30 6.66 2.21 -7.57
CA LYS A 30 7.55 3.01 -8.41
C LYS A 30 8.09 2.24 -9.61
N LYS A 31 8.09 0.93 -9.55
CA LYS A 31 8.60 0.08 -10.63
C LYS A 31 7.53 -0.40 -11.58
N LEU A 32 6.27 -0.14 -11.29
CA LEU A 32 5.18 -0.44 -12.21
C LEU A 32 5.09 0.63 -13.29
N ALA A 33 4.70 0.21 -14.48
CA ALA A 33 4.57 1.14 -15.61
C ALA A 33 3.41 2.11 -15.36
N PRO A 34 3.53 3.37 -15.76
CA PRO A 34 2.42 4.32 -15.69
C PRO A 34 1.22 3.83 -16.49
N SER A 35 0.02 4.12 -15.99
CA SER A 35 -1.24 3.82 -16.69
C SER A 35 -1.40 2.36 -17.07
N SER A 36 -0.87 1.45 -16.26
CA SER A 36 -0.87 0.01 -16.56
C SER A 36 -1.90 -0.78 -15.77
N VAL A 37 -2.58 -0.15 -14.83
CA VAL A 37 -3.49 -0.84 -13.90
C VAL A 37 -4.88 -0.25 -14.02
N ASP A 38 -5.88 -1.09 -14.04
CA ASP A 38 -7.29 -0.65 -14.20
C ASP A 38 -8.01 -0.47 -12.87
N MET A 39 -7.55 -1.12 -11.82
CA MET A 39 -8.14 -0.98 -10.50
C MET A 39 -7.09 -1.21 -9.42
N VAL A 40 -7.11 -0.38 -8.40
CA VAL A 40 -6.30 -0.58 -7.19
C VAL A 40 -7.25 -0.86 -6.04
N PHE A 41 -7.06 -1.98 -5.37
CA PHE A 41 -7.73 -2.28 -4.10
C PHE A 41 -6.69 -2.22 -3.00
N ALA A 42 -6.77 -1.20 -2.16
CA ALA A 42 -5.74 -0.92 -1.16
C ALA A 42 -6.25 -1.14 0.25
N ASP A 43 -5.37 -1.71 1.08
CA ASP A 43 -5.61 -1.85 2.51
C ASP A 43 -4.44 -1.18 3.26
N PRO A 44 -4.43 0.16 3.28
CA PRO A 44 -3.33 0.89 3.90
C PRO A 44 -3.40 0.83 5.43
N PRO A 45 -2.30 1.15 6.11
CA PRO A 45 -2.33 1.26 7.56
C PRO A 45 -3.30 2.36 7.98
N TYR A 46 -4.12 2.06 8.98
CA TYR A 46 -5.13 2.99 9.47
C TYR A 46 -4.60 3.93 10.56
N PHE A 47 -3.36 3.75 11.00
CA PHE A 47 -2.76 4.51 12.09
C PHE A 47 -3.68 4.49 13.32
N LEU A 48 -4.12 3.28 13.65
CA LEU A 48 -5.00 3.07 14.79
C LEU A 48 -4.28 3.53 16.04
N SER A 49 -4.59 4.70 16.36
CA SER A 49 -4.50 5.42 17.58
C SER A 49 -3.46 5.13 18.60
N ASN A 50 -3.24 6.06 19.31
CA ASN A 50 -2.81 6.14 20.70
C ASN A 50 -1.93 4.97 21.13
N ASP A 51 -0.65 5.01 20.71
CA ASP A 51 0.38 4.10 21.20
C ASP A 51 0.11 2.61 20.90
N GLY A 52 -0.66 2.36 19.85
CA GLY A 52 -0.90 1.00 19.43
C GLY A 52 -1.72 0.18 20.41
N ILE A 53 -2.61 0.81 21.17
CA ILE A 53 -3.51 0.13 22.07
C ILE A 53 -4.79 -0.22 21.35
N THR A 54 -5.20 -1.48 21.46
CA THR A 54 -6.46 -1.95 20.88
C THR A 54 -7.09 -2.98 21.82
N CYS A 55 -8.36 -3.26 21.58
CA CYS A 55 -9.06 -4.32 22.29
C CYS A 55 -8.87 -5.64 21.56
N HIS A 56 -8.48 -6.67 22.32
CA HIS A 56 -8.39 -8.01 21.81
C HIS A 56 -9.10 -8.96 22.79
N ALA A 57 -10.11 -9.66 22.29
CA ALA A 57 -10.93 -10.56 23.09
C ALA A 57 -11.49 -9.91 24.37
N GLY A 58 -11.86 -8.63 24.28
CA GLY A 58 -12.38 -7.88 25.40
C GLY A 58 -11.31 -7.28 26.32
N HIS A 59 -10.06 -7.48 26.02
CA HIS A 59 -8.95 -6.91 26.80
C HIS A 59 -8.19 -5.88 25.97
N MET A 60 -7.80 -4.80 26.61
CA MET A 60 -6.92 -3.82 25.98
C MET A 60 -5.49 -4.34 25.99
N VAL A 61 -4.90 -4.43 24.82
CA VAL A 61 -3.52 -4.87 24.67
C VAL A 61 -2.74 -3.87 23.80
N SER A 62 -1.44 -3.78 24.06
CA SER A 62 -0.56 -3.01 23.20
C SER A 62 -0.26 -3.82 21.96
N VAL A 63 -0.47 -3.21 20.79
CA VAL A 63 -0.22 -3.85 19.50
C VAL A 63 0.86 -3.08 18.78
N ASN A 64 1.94 -3.77 18.45
CA ASN A 64 3.00 -3.21 17.62
C ASN A 64 2.84 -3.75 16.19
N LYS A 65 2.41 -2.90 15.27
CA LYS A 65 2.16 -3.28 13.88
C LYS A 65 3.30 -2.88 12.95
N GLY A 66 4.46 -2.55 13.51
CA GLY A 66 5.61 -2.12 12.73
C GLY A 66 5.80 -0.61 12.74
N ASP A 67 6.94 -0.17 12.22
CA ASP A 67 7.32 1.24 12.30
C ASP A 67 6.40 2.15 11.48
N TRP A 68 5.87 1.65 10.37
CA TRP A 68 4.97 2.43 9.52
C TRP A 68 3.61 2.71 10.17
N ASP A 69 3.28 1.99 11.23
CA ASP A 69 2.02 2.18 11.97
C ASP A 69 2.20 3.09 13.19
N LYS A 70 3.43 3.53 13.45
CA LYS A 70 3.77 4.36 14.61
C LYS A 70 3.86 5.83 14.29
N VAL A 71 3.14 6.29 13.30
CA VAL A 71 3.15 7.68 12.90
C VAL A 71 2.49 8.53 13.98
N SER A 72 3.21 9.48 14.53
CA SER A 72 2.79 10.22 15.73
C SER A 72 1.99 11.48 15.45
N SER A 73 2.04 12.04 14.24
CA SER A 73 1.38 13.30 13.95
C SER A 73 0.37 13.18 12.82
N VAL A 74 -0.65 14.05 12.86
CA VAL A 74 -1.64 14.15 11.79
C VAL A 74 -0.98 14.52 10.47
N SER A 75 0.01 15.41 10.52
CA SER A 75 0.74 15.85 9.33
C SER A 75 1.47 14.68 8.65
N GLU A 76 2.11 13.83 9.44
CA GLU A 76 2.81 12.66 8.91
C GLU A 76 1.85 11.64 8.31
N LYS A 77 0.69 11.44 8.95
CA LYS A 77 -0.35 10.55 8.43
C LYS A 77 -0.88 11.04 7.09
N HIS A 78 -1.11 12.33 6.97
CA HIS A 78 -1.55 12.93 5.70
C HIS A 78 -0.49 12.81 4.62
N ALA A 79 0.78 13.02 4.98
CA ALA A 79 1.87 12.88 4.03
C ALA A 79 1.99 11.45 3.51
N PHE A 80 1.86 10.47 4.41
CA PHE A 80 1.86 9.05 4.03
C PHE A 80 0.71 8.73 3.08
N ASN A 81 -0.51 9.16 3.42
CA ASN A 81 -1.68 8.88 2.59
C ASN A 81 -1.57 9.54 1.22
N ARG A 82 -1.12 10.78 1.15
CA ARG A 82 -0.90 11.45 -0.13
C ARG A 82 0.12 10.72 -0.99
N LYS A 83 1.15 10.17 -0.38
CA LYS A 83 2.21 9.48 -1.11
C LYS A 83 1.71 8.21 -1.78
N TRP A 84 1.03 7.33 -1.04
CA TRP A 84 0.57 6.09 -1.63
C TRP A 84 -0.55 6.33 -2.65
N ILE A 85 -1.44 7.29 -2.40
CA ILE A 85 -2.51 7.63 -3.34
C ILE A 85 -1.91 8.17 -4.64
N ARG A 86 -0.90 9.03 -4.54
CA ARG A 86 -0.21 9.57 -5.72
C ARG A 86 0.43 8.47 -6.54
N LEU A 87 1.12 7.55 -5.89
CA LEU A 87 1.75 6.43 -6.59
C LEU A 87 0.73 5.52 -7.24
N CYS A 88 -0.38 5.25 -6.58
CA CYS A 88 -1.47 4.50 -7.18
C CYS A 88 -2.06 5.22 -8.39
N LYS A 89 -2.24 6.54 -8.30
CA LYS A 89 -2.77 7.32 -9.40
C LYS A 89 -1.85 7.28 -10.63
N GLU A 90 -0.55 7.26 -10.42
CA GLU A 90 0.41 7.19 -11.53
C GLU A 90 0.31 5.87 -12.29
N VAL A 91 0.03 4.77 -11.61
CA VAL A 91 -0.08 3.46 -12.25
C VAL A 91 -1.47 3.20 -12.82
N LEU A 92 -2.49 3.93 -12.39
CA LEU A 92 -3.85 3.76 -12.88
C LEU A 92 -3.99 4.27 -14.31
N SER A 93 -4.71 3.50 -15.12
CA SER A 93 -5.12 3.93 -16.43
C SER A 93 -6.09 5.11 -16.34
N PRO A 94 -6.34 5.85 -17.44
CA PRO A 94 -7.24 7.01 -17.41
C PRO A 94 -8.64 6.69 -16.86
N ASN A 95 -9.12 5.47 -17.08
CA ASN A 95 -10.42 5.04 -16.57
C ASN A 95 -10.30 4.14 -15.34
N GLY A 96 -9.13 4.10 -14.72
CA GLY A 96 -8.89 3.28 -13.56
C GLY A 96 -9.60 3.79 -12.31
N THR A 97 -9.83 2.90 -11.36
CA THR A 97 -10.54 3.22 -10.14
C THR A 97 -9.78 2.75 -8.89
N ILE A 98 -10.00 3.48 -7.80
CA ILE A 98 -9.56 3.08 -6.47
C ILE A 98 -10.82 2.99 -5.61
N PRO A 99 -11.37 1.78 -5.41
CA PRO A 99 -12.52 1.64 -4.51
C PRO A 99 -12.16 2.10 -3.10
N THR A 100 -13.10 2.77 -2.46
CA THR A 100 -12.96 3.15 -1.06
C THR A 100 -13.55 2.07 -0.17
N LEU A 101 -12.85 1.80 0.91
CA LEU A 101 -13.32 0.87 1.93
C LEU A 101 -14.17 1.59 2.99
#